data_9325c18eaa738b857c55b58a3bb50143
#
_entry.id   9325c18eaa738b857c55b58a3bb50143
#
_cell.length_a   1.000
_cell.length_b   1.000
_cell.length_c   1.000
_cell.angle_alpha   90.00
_cell.angle_beta   90.00
_cell.angle_gamma   90.00
#
_symmetry.space_group_name_H-M   'P 1'
#
loop_
_entity.id
_entity.type
_entity.pdbx_description
1 polymer ?
#
loop_
_entity_poly.entity_id
_entity_poly.type
_entity_poly.pdbx_seq_one_letter_code
_entity_poly.pdbx_strand_id
1 'polypeptide(L)'
;TTLFRSSQKMNLKHNLRPMLELESGSNDPMAYMLTIVLIQFIQSSGMGVPQILGSFAIQFIVGAATGYFLGKLAILMLNRLNIDNQALYPILLLSFVFFTFSITDLLKGNGYLAVYIAGMMVGNNKIMHRKEIYTFMDGLTWLFQIIMFLCLGLLVNPHEMLEVAVVALLIGVFMIVVGRPLSVFLCLLPFGKRITLKSRLFVSWVGLRGAVPIIFATYPVVANVPGAHVIFNIVFFITIVSLVIQGTTVSWVARLLGLSTPLEKTGNDFGVELPEEIDSNLHDMTITQEMLEQADTLKDMNLPKGTLVMIVKRGDEYLIPNGTLKLHAGDKLLLISENSKE
;
A
#
# COMPACT_ATOMS: atom_id res chain seq x y z
N THR A 1 -1.87 4.37 -3.91
CA THR A 1 -2.29 3.42 -2.84
C THR A 1 -2.87 4.12 -1.63
N THR A 2 -2.33 5.26 -1.20
CA THR A 2 -2.83 6.00 -0.02
C THR A 2 -4.24 6.57 -0.21
N LEU A 3 -4.59 7.04 -1.41
CA LEU A 3 -5.97 7.44 -1.71
C LEU A 3 -6.95 6.25 -1.72
N PHE A 4 -6.45 5.09 -2.12
CA PHE A 4 -7.19 3.85 -2.00
C PHE A 4 -7.40 3.45 -0.52
N ARG A 5 -6.43 3.68 0.35
CA ARG A 5 -6.60 3.57 1.81
C ARG A 5 -7.59 4.60 2.37
N SER A 6 -7.63 5.83 1.90
CA SER A 6 -8.55 6.88 2.37
C SER A 6 -10.02 6.61 2.01
N SER A 7 -10.31 5.94 0.89
CA SER A 7 -11.64 5.44 0.57
C SER A 7 -12.02 4.16 1.32
N GLN A 8 -11.20 3.70 2.24
CA GLN A 8 -11.14 2.39 2.88
C GLN A 8 -12.11 2.16 4.03
N LYS A 9 -13.34 2.38 3.80
CA LYS A 9 -14.36 1.69 4.61
C LYS A 9 -14.90 0.44 3.89
N MET A 10 -14.06 -0.22 3.04
CA MET A 10 -14.50 -1.38 2.25
C MET A 10 -13.40 -2.44 2.12
N ASN A 11 -13.72 -3.70 2.33
CA ASN A 11 -12.93 -4.81 1.87
C ASN A 11 -13.28 -5.15 0.42
N LEU A 12 -12.28 -5.55 -0.38
CA LEU A 12 -12.46 -5.95 -1.77
C LEU A 12 -12.41 -7.48 -1.89
N LYS A 13 -13.36 -8.04 -2.64
CA LYS A 13 -13.39 -9.47 -2.96
C LYS A 13 -12.22 -9.86 -3.87
N HIS A 14 -11.93 -11.17 -3.93
CA HIS A 14 -11.01 -11.79 -4.90
C HIS A 14 -9.54 -11.31 -4.82
N ASN A 15 -9.04 -10.96 -3.65
CA ASN A 15 -7.65 -10.50 -3.46
C ASN A 15 -7.25 -9.34 -4.40
N LEU A 16 -8.22 -8.48 -4.76
CA LEU A 16 -7.97 -7.35 -5.65
C LEU A 16 -7.04 -6.32 -5.00
N ARG A 17 -7.07 -6.18 -3.67
CA ARG A 17 -6.23 -5.23 -2.96
C ARG A 17 -4.73 -5.55 -3.11
N PRO A 18 -4.23 -6.76 -2.80
CA PRO A 18 -2.82 -7.11 -3.02
C PRO A 18 -2.39 -6.96 -4.48
N MET A 19 -3.27 -7.28 -5.44
CA MET A 19 -2.99 -7.12 -6.86
C MET A 19 -2.79 -5.66 -7.26
N LEU A 20 -3.63 -4.74 -6.76
CA LEU A 20 -3.49 -3.30 -7.02
C LEU A 20 -2.26 -2.70 -6.32
N GLU A 21 -1.93 -3.17 -5.12
CA GLU A 21 -0.73 -2.77 -4.39
C GLU A 21 0.54 -3.21 -5.13
N LEU A 22 0.57 -4.44 -5.64
CA LEU A 22 1.68 -4.96 -6.43
C LEU A 22 1.83 -4.20 -7.76
N GLU A 23 0.73 -3.97 -8.47
CA GLU A 23 0.72 -3.21 -9.72
C GLU A 23 1.26 -1.80 -9.52
N SER A 24 0.76 -1.08 -8.51
CA SER A 24 1.23 0.27 -8.20
C SER A 24 2.71 0.31 -7.82
N GLY A 25 3.18 -0.66 -7.01
CA GLY A 25 4.58 -0.70 -6.58
C GLY A 25 5.56 -1.07 -7.69
N SER A 26 5.16 -1.90 -8.65
CA SER A 26 6.03 -2.29 -9.76
C SER A 26 6.06 -1.28 -10.92
N ASN A 27 5.00 -0.49 -11.10
CA ASN A 27 4.93 0.53 -12.14
C ASN A 27 5.96 1.65 -11.95
N ASP A 28 6.16 2.10 -10.71
CA ASP A 28 6.99 3.27 -10.41
C ASP A 28 8.47 3.05 -10.80
N PRO A 29 9.15 1.94 -10.43
CA PRO A 29 10.51 1.67 -10.88
C PRO A 29 10.64 1.58 -12.40
N MET A 30 9.65 0.98 -13.08
CA MET A 30 9.66 0.85 -14.53
C MET A 30 9.47 2.19 -15.22
N ALA A 31 8.55 3.02 -14.73
CA ALA A 31 8.33 4.37 -15.25
C ALA A 31 9.57 5.26 -15.08
N TYR A 32 10.25 5.18 -13.92
CA TYR A 32 11.51 5.87 -13.69
C TYR A 32 12.58 5.46 -14.70
N MET A 33 12.82 4.14 -14.86
CA MET A 33 13.81 3.63 -15.81
C MET A 33 13.54 4.13 -17.22
N LEU A 34 12.28 4.04 -17.67
CA LEU A 34 11.90 4.49 -19.00
C LEU A 34 12.11 5.99 -19.17
N THR A 35 11.76 6.79 -18.16
CA THR A 35 11.95 8.25 -18.18
C THR A 35 13.43 8.61 -18.33
N ILE A 36 14.31 8.03 -17.52
CA ILE A 36 15.76 8.29 -17.58
C ILE A 36 16.34 7.87 -18.92
N VAL A 37 16.00 6.69 -19.41
CA VAL A 37 16.49 6.17 -20.69
C VAL A 37 16.04 7.07 -21.86
N LEU A 38 14.78 7.54 -21.85
CA LEU A 38 14.28 8.46 -22.87
C LEU A 38 14.99 9.84 -22.83
N ILE A 39 15.25 10.37 -21.63
CA ILE A 39 16.04 11.61 -21.48
C ILE A 39 17.44 11.42 -22.06
N GLN A 40 18.14 10.32 -21.72
CA GLN A 40 19.45 9.99 -22.26
C GLN A 40 19.42 9.88 -23.80
N PHE A 41 18.40 9.24 -24.35
CA PHE A 41 18.22 9.12 -25.80
C PHE A 41 18.06 10.47 -26.49
N ILE A 42 17.27 11.38 -25.91
CA ILE A 42 17.04 12.72 -26.49
C ILE A 42 18.32 13.58 -26.42
N GLN A 43 19.09 13.47 -25.30
CA GLN A 43 20.30 14.27 -25.11
C GLN A 43 21.51 13.73 -25.85
N SER A 44 21.58 12.42 -26.08
CA SER A 44 22.71 11.77 -26.75
C SER A 44 22.42 11.59 -28.22
N SER A 45 22.88 12.52 -29.04
CA SER A 45 22.82 12.41 -30.52
C SER A 45 23.63 11.21 -30.99
N GLY A 46 23.01 10.03 -31.11
CA GLY A 46 23.66 8.84 -31.67
C GLY A 46 23.60 7.55 -30.85
N MET A 47 22.87 7.51 -29.73
CA MET A 47 22.60 6.26 -29.04
C MET A 47 21.78 5.30 -29.90
N GLY A 48 22.31 4.13 -30.19
CA GLY A 48 21.59 3.07 -30.90
C GLY A 48 20.63 2.29 -29.97
N VAL A 49 19.62 1.66 -30.56
CA VAL A 49 18.66 0.79 -29.83
C VAL A 49 19.34 -0.26 -28.93
N PRO A 50 20.47 -0.91 -29.33
CA PRO A 50 21.17 -1.86 -28.47
C PRO A 50 21.72 -1.24 -27.17
N GLN A 51 22.20 0.01 -27.23
CA GLN A 51 22.73 0.72 -26.05
C GLN A 51 21.61 1.09 -25.06
N ILE A 52 20.45 1.46 -25.58
CA ILE A 52 19.24 1.72 -24.78
C ILE A 52 18.81 0.46 -24.04
N LEU A 53 18.68 -0.66 -24.75
CA LEU A 53 18.32 -1.95 -24.15
C LEU A 53 19.38 -2.42 -23.14
N GLY A 54 20.65 -2.20 -23.43
CA GLY A 54 21.74 -2.49 -22.50
C GLY A 54 21.66 -1.69 -21.20
N SER A 55 21.42 -0.38 -21.31
CA SER A 55 21.24 0.50 -20.14
C SER A 55 20.02 0.09 -19.30
N PHE A 56 18.91 -0.25 -19.96
CA PHE A 56 17.72 -0.74 -19.28
C PHE A 56 17.98 -2.06 -18.54
N ALA A 57 18.67 -3.01 -19.19
CA ALA A 57 19.01 -4.29 -18.59
C ALA A 57 19.96 -4.14 -17.38
N ILE A 58 20.97 -3.27 -17.48
CA ILE A 58 21.90 -2.98 -16.38
C ILE A 58 21.16 -2.37 -15.20
N GLN A 59 20.34 -1.34 -15.42
CA GLN A 59 19.57 -0.70 -14.37
C GLN A 59 18.66 -1.70 -13.64
N PHE A 60 18.03 -2.61 -14.39
CA PHE A 60 17.16 -3.64 -13.83
C PHE A 60 17.94 -4.68 -13.01
N ILE A 61 19.01 -5.27 -13.58
CA ILE A 61 19.78 -6.32 -12.93
C ILE A 61 20.49 -5.79 -11.69
N VAL A 62 21.17 -4.64 -11.80
CA VAL A 62 21.87 -4.03 -10.68
C VAL A 62 20.88 -3.61 -9.60
N GLY A 63 19.73 -2.99 -9.97
CA GLY A 63 18.68 -2.61 -9.02
C GLY A 63 18.12 -3.82 -8.28
N ALA A 64 17.82 -4.90 -8.99
CA ALA A 64 17.29 -6.11 -8.37
C ALA A 64 18.31 -6.79 -7.45
N ALA A 65 19.56 -6.92 -7.88
CA ALA A 65 20.63 -7.53 -7.10
C ALA A 65 20.93 -6.73 -5.81
N THR A 66 21.15 -5.42 -5.93
CA THR A 66 21.41 -4.56 -4.76
C THR A 66 20.23 -4.54 -3.80
N GLY A 67 18.99 -4.46 -4.29
CA GLY A 67 17.78 -4.52 -3.47
C GLY A 67 17.67 -5.82 -2.69
N TYR A 68 17.97 -6.95 -3.33
CA TYR A 68 17.98 -8.25 -2.66
C TYR A 68 19.04 -8.34 -1.55
N PHE A 69 20.29 -7.98 -1.86
CA PHE A 69 21.39 -8.09 -0.89
C PHE A 69 21.23 -7.11 0.28
N LEU A 70 20.88 -5.85 -0.01
CA LEU A 70 20.70 -4.84 1.03
C LEU A 70 19.42 -5.06 1.83
N GLY A 71 18.35 -5.58 1.22
CA GLY A 71 17.15 -6.01 1.94
C GLY A 71 17.44 -7.14 2.94
N LYS A 72 18.24 -8.14 2.54
CA LYS A 72 18.68 -9.19 3.43
C LYS A 72 19.57 -8.68 4.57
N LEU A 73 20.45 -7.72 4.27
CA LEU A 73 21.28 -7.05 5.27
C LEU A 73 20.43 -6.26 6.27
N ALA A 74 19.43 -5.53 5.80
CA ALA A 74 18.51 -4.78 6.66
C ALA A 74 17.76 -5.70 7.63
N ILE A 75 17.20 -6.83 7.15
CA ILE A 75 16.55 -7.84 7.99
C ILE A 75 17.51 -8.39 9.05
N LEU A 76 18.74 -8.72 8.64
CA LEU A 76 19.77 -9.23 9.55
C LEU A 76 20.10 -8.21 10.64
N MET A 77 20.24 -6.94 10.28
CA MET A 77 20.56 -5.88 11.24
C MET A 77 19.40 -5.57 12.15
N LEU A 78 18.17 -5.48 11.64
CA LEU A 78 16.98 -5.26 12.46
C LEU A 78 16.78 -6.37 13.51
N ASN A 79 17.13 -7.62 13.19
CA ASN A 79 16.95 -8.76 14.08
C ASN A 79 18.16 -9.03 15.00
N ARG A 80 19.37 -8.51 14.68
CA ARG A 80 20.57 -8.73 15.50
C ARG A 80 20.94 -7.58 16.40
N LEU A 81 20.62 -6.35 15.99
CA LEU A 81 20.92 -5.19 16.83
C LEU A 81 19.93 -5.14 18.00
N ASN A 82 20.48 -5.15 19.20
CA ASN A 82 19.70 -4.91 20.41
C ASN A 82 19.88 -3.43 20.80
N ILE A 83 18.92 -2.60 20.39
CA ILE A 83 18.94 -1.16 20.66
C ILE A 83 17.96 -0.90 21.81
N ASP A 84 18.44 -0.30 22.90
CA ASP A 84 17.64 -0.05 24.11
C ASP A 84 16.38 0.81 23.82
N ASN A 85 16.49 1.76 22.90
CA ASN A 85 15.38 2.61 22.50
C ASN A 85 14.68 2.07 21.24
N GLN A 86 13.50 1.52 21.40
CA GLN A 86 12.69 0.95 20.32
C GLN A 86 12.34 1.96 19.21
N ALA A 87 12.27 3.25 19.52
CA ALA A 87 12.00 4.30 18.52
C ALA A 87 13.12 4.46 17.47
N LEU A 88 14.31 3.90 17.71
CA LEU A 88 15.41 3.97 16.76
C LEU A 88 15.32 2.91 15.64
N TYR A 89 14.55 1.84 15.80
CA TYR A 89 14.37 0.83 14.75
C TYR A 89 13.73 1.37 13.46
N PRO A 90 12.66 2.18 13.52
CA PRO A 90 12.13 2.83 12.32
C PRO A 90 13.16 3.76 11.64
N ILE A 91 13.95 4.50 12.42
CA ILE A 91 14.99 5.40 11.90
C ILE A 91 16.10 4.60 11.23
N LEU A 92 16.50 3.47 11.82
CA LEU A 92 17.45 2.54 11.22
C LEU A 92 16.96 2.03 9.86
N LEU A 93 15.68 1.59 9.79
CA LEU A 93 15.10 1.16 8.51
C LEU A 93 15.05 2.30 7.49
N LEU A 94 14.68 3.51 7.89
CA LEU A 94 14.70 4.69 7.02
C LEU A 94 16.11 4.97 6.48
N SER A 95 17.13 4.84 7.32
CA SER A 95 18.53 4.98 6.91
C SER A 95 18.90 3.92 5.88
N PHE A 96 18.42 2.68 6.03
CA PHE A 96 18.62 1.63 5.03
C PHE A 96 17.92 1.93 3.71
N VAL A 97 16.76 2.58 3.72
CA VAL A 97 16.06 3.01 2.48
C VAL A 97 16.95 3.97 1.70
N PHE A 98 17.43 5.03 2.34
CA PHE A 98 18.34 6.00 1.68
C PHE A 98 19.65 5.38 1.26
N PHE A 99 20.26 4.55 2.09
CA PHE A 99 21.49 3.83 1.78
C PHE A 99 21.34 2.91 0.57
N THR A 100 20.26 2.14 0.52
CA THR A 100 19.94 1.25 -0.60
C THR A 100 19.76 2.04 -1.89
N PHE A 101 19.01 3.12 -1.85
CA PHE A 101 18.80 3.99 -3.00
C PHE A 101 20.15 4.56 -3.50
N SER A 102 20.92 5.18 -2.62
CA SER A 102 22.16 5.87 -2.98
C SER A 102 23.24 4.92 -3.51
N ILE A 103 23.44 3.77 -2.88
CA ILE A 103 24.40 2.75 -3.35
C ILE A 103 24.00 2.22 -4.73
N THR A 104 22.71 1.94 -4.92
CA THR A 104 22.22 1.42 -6.19
C THR A 104 22.41 2.43 -7.32
N ASP A 105 22.11 3.70 -7.04
CA ASP A 105 22.30 4.79 -7.99
C ASP A 105 23.78 4.99 -8.35
N LEU A 106 24.68 4.94 -7.35
CA LEU A 106 26.12 4.98 -7.55
C LEU A 106 26.62 3.85 -8.49
N LEU A 107 26.02 2.66 -8.38
CA LEU A 107 26.32 1.51 -9.25
C LEU A 107 25.57 1.57 -10.61
N LYS A 108 24.95 2.71 -10.93
CA LYS A 108 24.12 2.92 -12.13
C LYS A 108 22.96 1.94 -12.28
N GLY A 109 22.49 1.41 -11.14
CA GLY A 109 21.26 0.61 -11.04
C GLY A 109 20.02 1.49 -10.79
N ASN A 110 18.85 0.88 -10.82
CA ASN A 110 17.62 1.56 -10.46
C ASN A 110 17.40 1.55 -8.94
N GLY A 111 17.62 2.68 -8.26
CA GLY A 111 17.46 2.84 -6.82
C GLY A 111 16.01 2.61 -6.35
N TYR A 112 15.01 3.01 -7.14
CA TYR A 112 13.59 2.76 -6.80
C TYR A 112 13.25 1.27 -6.82
N LEU A 113 13.77 0.54 -7.83
CA LEU A 113 13.60 -0.92 -7.89
C LEU A 113 14.27 -1.62 -6.70
N ALA A 114 15.48 -1.18 -6.35
CA ALA A 114 16.22 -1.74 -5.24
C ALA A 114 15.49 -1.54 -3.91
N VAL A 115 15.03 -0.33 -3.63
CA VAL A 115 14.26 -0.02 -2.41
C VAL A 115 12.93 -0.79 -2.38
N TYR A 116 12.26 -0.93 -3.53
CA TYR A 116 11.02 -1.71 -3.63
C TYR A 116 11.24 -3.20 -3.28
N ILE A 117 12.28 -3.82 -3.85
CA ILE A 117 12.63 -5.22 -3.57
C ILE A 117 13.05 -5.39 -2.10
N ALA A 118 13.90 -4.49 -1.58
CA ALA A 118 14.30 -4.51 -0.18
C ALA A 118 13.09 -4.36 0.75
N GLY A 119 12.18 -3.46 0.43
CA GLY A 119 10.93 -3.26 1.19
C GLY A 119 10.02 -4.49 1.18
N MET A 120 9.87 -5.17 0.02
CA MET A 120 9.13 -6.44 -0.04
C MET A 120 9.78 -7.53 0.83
N MET A 121 11.11 -7.60 0.83
CA MET A 121 11.84 -8.57 1.65
C MET A 121 11.63 -8.30 3.13
N VAL A 122 11.79 -7.06 3.58
CA VAL A 122 11.57 -6.66 4.98
C VAL A 122 10.11 -6.92 5.39
N GLY A 123 9.15 -6.57 4.53
CA GLY A 123 7.72 -6.74 4.80
C GLY A 123 7.26 -8.20 4.90
N ASN A 124 7.90 -9.12 4.16
CA ASN A 124 7.55 -10.54 4.14
C ASN A 124 8.32 -11.38 5.17
N ASN A 125 9.29 -10.81 5.87
CA ASN A 125 10.04 -11.50 6.90
C ASN A 125 9.62 -11.06 8.30
N LYS A 126 9.86 -11.93 9.27
CA LYS A 126 9.67 -11.58 10.69
C LYS A 126 10.79 -10.64 11.12
N ILE A 127 10.45 -9.44 11.54
CA ILE A 127 11.37 -8.43 12.05
C ILE A 127 10.96 -8.03 13.47
N MET A 128 11.95 -7.71 14.31
CA MET A 128 11.70 -7.16 15.65
C MET A 128 11.06 -5.77 15.54
N HIS A 129 10.21 -5.42 16.50
CA HIS A 129 9.52 -4.12 16.58
C HIS A 129 8.73 -3.75 15.30
N ARG A 130 8.10 -4.75 14.69
CA ARG A 130 7.37 -4.59 13.42
C ARG A 130 6.25 -3.55 13.53
N LYS A 131 5.50 -3.55 14.63
CA LYS A 131 4.37 -2.63 14.84
C LYS A 131 4.84 -1.17 14.89
N GLU A 132 5.90 -0.89 15.62
CA GLU A 132 6.51 0.44 15.77
C GLU A 132 7.03 0.94 14.42
N ILE A 133 7.71 0.07 13.67
CA ILE A 133 8.23 0.37 12.34
C ILE A 133 7.08 0.71 11.38
N TYR A 134 6.03 -0.11 11.34
CA TYR A 134 4.88 0.14 10.46
C TYR A 134 4.15 1.43 10.80
N THR A 135 3.89 1.68 12.09
CA THR A 135 3.20 2.90 12.53
C THR A 135 3.99 4.16 12.17
N PHE A 136 5.31 4.14 12.40
CA PHE A 136 6.18 5.25 12.02
C PHE A 136 6.22 5.46 10.50
N MET A 137 6.42 4.38 9.73
CA MET A 137 6.50 4.46 8.27
C MET A 137 5.17 4.92 7.64
N ASP A 138 4.03 4.49 8.18
CA ASP A 138 2.73 4.99 7.74
C ASP A 138 2.58 6.50 8.00
N GLY A 139 2.92 6.98 9.19
CA GLY A 139 2.90 8.40 9.52
C GLY A 139 3.83 9.24 8.63
N LEU A 140 5.06 8.74 8.42
CA LEU A 140 6.06 9.38 7.56
C LEU A 140 5.59 9.42 6.08
N THR A 141 4.93 8.37 5.61
CA THR A 141 4.36 8.32 4.25
C THR A 141 3.30 9.40 4.06
N TRP A 142 2.41 9.59 5.04
CA TRP A 142 1.41 10.66 4.99
C TRP A 142 2.05 12.04 5.00
N LEU A 143 3.04 12.26 5.86
CA LEU A 143 3.77 13.53 5.94
C LEU A 143 4.44 13.86 4.61
N PHE A 144 5.22 12.94 4.07
CA PHE A 144 5.89 13.15 2.78
C PHE A 144 4.92 13.35 1.63
N GLN A 145 3.78 12.66 1.65
CA GLN A 145 2.75 12.86 0.63
C GLN A 145 2.17 14.28 0.66
N ILE A 146 1.89 14.82 1.85
CA ILE A 146 1.39 16.19 2.02
C ILE A 146 2.44 17.20 1.53
N ILE A 147 3.69 17.07 1.99
CA ILE A 147 4.80 17.95 1.59
C ILE A 147 5.00 17.90 0.07
N MET A 148 4.99 16.71 -0.51
CA MET A 148 5.17 16.51 -1.93
C MET A 148 4.08 17.20 -2.76
N PHE A 149 2.80 17.00 -2.41
CA PHE A 149 1.71 17.67 -3.13
C PHE A 149 1.75 19.19 -2.96
N LEU A 150 2.14 19.69 -1.78
CA LEU A 150 2.35 21.11 -1.54
C LEU A 150 3.46 21.65 -2.45
N CYS A 151 4.63 21.02 -2.46
CA CYS A 151 5.76 21.45 -3.30
C CYS A 151 5.41 21.41 -4.79
N LEU A 152 4.76 20.33 -5.24
CA LEU A 152 4.36 20.20 -6.64
C LEU A 152 3.27 21.23 -7.02
N GLY A 153 2.36 21.56 -6.10
CA GLY A 153 1.36 22.60 -6.32
C GLY A 153 1.98 23.99 -6.44
N LEU A 154 3.05 24.27 -5.68
CA LEU A 154 3.78 25.54 -5.78
C LEU A 154 4.62 25.67 -7.07
N LEU A 155 5.00 24.54 -7.66
CA LEU A 155 5.81 24.50 -8.89
C LEU A 155 4.97 24.84 -10.14
N VAL A 156 3.66 24.71 -10.07
CA VAL A 156 2.76 24.84 -11.22
C VAL A 156 2.36 26.30 -11.46
N ASN A 157 2.42 26.70 -12.74
CA ASN A 157 1.84 27.94 -13.20
C ASN A 157 0.42 27.69 -13.75
N PRO A 158 -0.65 28.13 -13.06
CA PRO A 158 -2.03 27.88 -13.49
C PRO A 158 -2.35 28.44 -14.89
N HIS A 159 -1.69 29.52 -15.29
CA HIS A 159 -1.92 30.14 -16.61
C HIS A 159 -1.47 29.24 -17.74
N GLU A 160 -0.27 28.70 -17.64
CA GLU A 160 0.27 27.74 -18.63
C GLU A 160 -0.49 26.42 -18.67
N MET A 161 -1.08 26.01 -17.52
CA MET A 161 -1.95 24.82 -17.48
C MET A 161 -3.21 24.98 -18.33
N LEU A 162 -3.80 26.17 -18.36
CA LEU A 162 -5.02 26.41 -19.15
C LEU A 162 -4.75 26.29 -20.64
N GLU A 163 -3.57 26.69 -21.12
CA GLU A 163 -3.18 26.56 -22.53
C GLU A 163 -3.13 25.11 -23.01
N VAL A 164 -2.70 24.21 -22.14
CA VAL A 164 -2.59 22.77 -22.46
C VAL A 164 -3.80 21.96 -22.02
N ALA A 165 -4.79 22.57 -21.35
CA ALA A 165 -5.90 21.88 -20.68
C ALA A 165 -6.70 20.97 -21.62
N VAL A 166 -7.03 21.45 -22.84
CA VAL A 166 -7.82 20.69 -23.82
C VAL A 166 -7.06 19.44 -24.28
N VAL A 167 -5.79 19.60 -24.62
CA VAL A 167 -4.94 18.49 -25.08
C VAL A 167 -4.72 17.49 -23.92
N ALA A 168 -4.44 17.99 -22.73
CA ALA A 168 -4.27 17.17 -21.55
C ALA A 168 -5.54 16.41 -21.18
N LEU A 169 -6.72 17.03 -21.30
CA LEU A 169 -8.00 16.37 -21.08
C LEU A 169 -8.24 15.24 -22.09
N LEU A 170 -8.01 15.48 -23.37
CA LEU A 170 -8.17 14.46 -24.41
C LEU A 170 -7.22 13.28 -24.19
N ILE A 171 -5.95 13.54 -23.89
CA ILE A 171 -4.97 12.49 -23.54
C ILE A 171 -5.41 11.74 -22.28
N GLY A 172 -5.84 12.47 -21.23
CA GLY A 172 -6.30 11.88 -19.97
C GLY A 172 -7.51 10.95 -20.17
N VAL A 173 -8.52 11.41 -20.88
CA VAL A 173 -9.72 10.61 -21.24
C VAL A 173 -9.33 9.38 -22.06
N PHE A 174 -8.50 9.56 -23.09
CA PHE A 174 -8.00 8.42 -23.89
C PHE A 174 -7.28 7.39 -23.02
N MET A 175 -6.42 7.84 -22.11
CA MET A 175 -5.70 6.93 -21.23
C MET A 175 -6.60 6.20 -20.24
N ILE A 176 -7.65 6.86 -19.71
CA ILE A 176 -8.59 6.24 -18.77
C ILE A 176 -9.52 5.26 -19.50
N VAL A 177 -10.03 5.63 -20.68
CA VAL A 177 -11.09 4.88 -21.37
C VAL A 177 -10.52 3.79 -22.29
N VAL A 178 -9.36 4.03 -22.89
CA VAL A 178 -8.77 3.12 -23.88
C VAL A 178 -7.45 2.52 -23.39
N GLY A 179 -6.49 3.35 -23.06
CA GLY A 179 -5.13 2.90 -22.74
C GLY A 179 -5.09 1.96 -21.54
N ARG A 180 -5.77 2.31 -20.46
CA ARG A 180 -5.80 1.53 -19.22
C ARG A 180 -6.59 0.22 -19.37
N PRO A 181 -7.83 0.21 -19.89
CA PRO A 181 -8.52 -1.05 -20.13
C PRO A 181 -7.75 -1.98 -21.05
N LEU A 182 -7.21 -1.46 -22.16
CA LEU A 182 -6.46 -2.27 -23.11
C LEU A 182 -5.25 -2.96 -22.45
N SER A 183 -4.44 -2.23 -21.68
CA SER A 183 -3.29 -2.79 -20.98
C SER A 183 -3.70 -3.84 -19.95
N VAL A 184 -4.73 -3.55 -19.12
CA VAL A 184 -5.22 -4.49 -18.11
C VAL A 184 -5.77 -5.77 -18.75
N PHE A 185 -6.58 -5.64 -19.81
CA PHE A 185 -7.13 -6.80 -20.49
C PHE A 185 -6.05 -7.65 -21.16
N LEU A 186 -5.06 -7.03 -21.81
CA LEU A 186 -3.93 -7.74 -22.41
C LEU A 186 -3.07 -8.46 -21.37
N CYS A 187 -2.69 -7.77 -20.29
CA CYS A 187 -1.86 -8.36 -19.23
C CYS A 187 -2.57 -9.49 -18.47
N LEU A 188 -3.89 -9.40 -18.30
CA LEU A 188 -4.67 -10.41 -17.59
C LEU A 188 -5.25 -11.52 -18.49
N LEU A 189 -4.97 -11.49 -19.80
CA LEU A 189 -5.37 -12.55 -20.73
C LEU A 189 -4.89 -13.94 -20.30
N PRO A 190 -3.61 -14.15 -19.90
CA PRO A 190 -3.12 -15.47 -19.49
C PRO A 190 -3.85 -16.05 -18.26
N PHE A 191 -4.44 -15.21 -17.42
CA PHE A 191 -5.13 -15.58 -16.18
C PHE A 191 -6.65 -15.78 -16.38
N GLY A 192 -7.11 -15.88 -17.61
CA GLY A 192 -8.46 -15.94 -18.14
C GLY A 192 -9.61 -16.25 -17.18
N LYS A 193 -9.65 -17.48 -16.65
CA LYS A 193 -10.77 -17.95 -15.80
C LYS A 193 -10.65 -17.59 -14.32
N ARG A 194 -9.46 -17.18 -13.85
CA ARG A 194 -9.19 -16.89 -12.43
C ARG A 194 -9.64 -15.49 -12.02
N ILE A 195 -9.69 -14.55 -12.96
CA ILE A 195 -10.04 -13.15 -12.70
C ILE A 195 -11.32 -12.82 -13.46
N THR A 196 -12.38 -12.46 -12.73
CA THR A 196 -13.69 -12.15 -13.30
C THR A 196 -13.65 -10.89 -14.17
N LEU A 197 -14.55 -10.78 -15.14
CA LEU A 197 -14.67 -9.57 -15.98
C LEU A 197 -14.90 -8.32 -15.13
N LYS A 198 -15.72 -8.43 -14.07
CA LYS A 198 -15.97 -7.33 -13.13
C LYS A 198 -14.69 -6.86 -12.43
N SER A 199 -13.82 -7.81 -12.03
CA SER A 199 -12.53 -7.51 -11.43
C SER A 199 -11.59 -6.80 -12.42
N ARG A 200 -11.55 -7.22 -13.68
CA ARG A 200 -10.75 -6.55 -14.74
C ARG A 200 -11.24 -5.13 -15.01
N LEU A 201 -12.54 -4.92 -15.10
CA LEU A 201 -13.13 -3.59 -15.27
C LEU A 201 -12.81 -2.68 -14.07
N PHE A 202 -12.88 -3.23 -12.86
CA PHE A 202 -12.53 -2.48 -11.65
C PHE A 202 -11.06 -2.08 -11.64
N VAL A 203 -10.14 -3.01 -11.91
CA VAL A 203 -8.69 -2.73 -12.00
C VAL A 203 -8.40 -1.70 -13.09
N SER A 204 -9.10 -1.78 -14.23
CA SER A 204 -8.97 -0.79 -15.30
C SER A 204 -9.40 0.61 -14.84
N TRP A 205 -10.45 0.72 -14.02
CA TRP A 205 -10.92 2.00 -13.49
C TRP A 205 -10.03 2.57 -12.38
N VAL A 206 -9.50 1.72 -11.49
CA VAL A 206 -8.71 2.12 -10.31
C VAL A 206 -7.29 2.60 -10.66
N GLY A 207 -6.96 2.80 -11.90
CA GLY A 207 -5.66 3.34 -12.34
C GLY A 207 -5.39 4.77 -11.85
N LEU A 208 -5.56 5.01 -10.54
CA LEU A 208 -5.32 6.30 -9.90
C LEU A 208 -3.87 6.72 -10.09
N ARG A 209 -3.68 7.92 -10.60
CA ARG A 209 -2.37 8.54 -10.74
C ARG A 209 -2.05 9.30 -9.48
N GLY A 210 -1.00 8.87 -8.79
CA GLY A 210 -0.45 9.58 -7.64
C GLY A 210 0.48 10.73 -8.05
N ALA A 211 1.23 11.27 -7.09
CA ALA A 211 2.20 12.31 -7.35
C ALA A 211 3.47 11.80 -8.07
N VAL A 212 3.74 10.50 -8.09
CA VAL A 212 4.92 9.89 -8.72
C VAL A 212 5.05 10.25 -10.21
N PRO A 213 4.00 10.18 -11.06
CA PRO A 213 4.07 10.67 -12.44
C PRO A 213 4.49 12.13 -12.57
N ILE A 214 4.03 12.99 -11.65
CA ILE A 214 4.40 14.43 -11.66
C ILE A 214 5.89 14.58 -11.30
N ILE A 215 6.38 13.84 -10.30
CA ILE A 215 7.80 13.81 -9.96
C ILE A 215 8.62 13.39 -11.18
N PHE A 216 8.24 12.31 -11.85
CA PHE A 216 8.97 11.88 -13.05
C PHE A 216 8.90 12.88 -14.19
N ALA A 217 7.85 13.66 -14.29
CA ALA A 217 7.76 14.77 -15.25
C ALA A 217 8.67 15.95 -14.92
N THR A 218 9.20 16.06 -13.69
CA THR A 218 10.23 17.07 -13.36
C THR A 218 11.61 16.69 -13.87
N TYR A 219 11.92 15.41 -14.09
CA TYR A 219 13.25 14.97 -14.57
C TYR A 219 13.60 15.56 -15.94
N PRO A 220 12.72 15.54 -16.97
CA PRO A 220 12.98 16.22 -18.24
C PRO A 220 13.19 17.72 -18.06
N VAL A 221 12.47 18.37 -17.11
CA VAL A 221 12.63 19.81 -16.82
C VAL A 221 14.02 20.09 -16.25
N VAL A 222 14.45 19.32 -15.25
CA VAL A 222 15.79 19.44 -14.64
C VAL A 222 16.89 19.13 -15.66
N ALA A 223 16.65 18.19 -16.56
CA ALA A 223 17.57 17.83 -17.64
C ALA A 223 17.53 18.83 -18.82
N ASN A 224 16.75 19.89 -18.77
CA ASN A 224 16.61 20.91 -19.83
C ASN A 224 16.23 20.32 -21.20
N VAL A 225 15.36 19.30 -21.20
CA VAL A 225 14.83 18.72 -22.44
C VAL A 225 13.90 19.74 -23.14
N PRO A 226 14.02 19.96 -24.46
CA PRO A 226 13.12 20.84 -25.18
C PRO A 226 11.65 20.46 -25.00
N GLY A 227 10.79 21.42 -24.62
CA GLY A 227 9.35 21.20 -24.40
C GLY A 227 9.00 20.50 -23.07
N ALA A 228 9.97 20.29 -22.15
CA ALA A 228 9.76 19.61 -20.88
C ALA A 228 8.68 20.26 -20.00
N HIS A 229 8.56 21.60 -20.01
CA HIS A 229 7.52 22.31 -19.26
C HIS A 229 6.11 21.97 -19.75
N VAL A 230 5.92 21.79 -21.07
CA VAL A 230 4.64 21.38 -21.64
C VAL A 230 4.28 19.96 -21.18
N ILE A 231 5.26 19.04 -21.18
CA ILE A 231 5.08 17.67 -20.68
C ILE A 231 4.70 17.70 -19.22
N PHE A 232 5.39 18.49 -18.38
CA PHE A 232 5.10 18.64 -16.97
C PHE A 232 3.67 19.13 -16.73
N ASN A 233 3.26 20.20 -17.41
CA ASN A 233 1.92 20.79 -17.28
C ASN A 233 0.82 19.79 -17.70
N ILE A 234 1.02 19.05 -18.80
CA ILE A 234 0.09 18.01 -19.26
C ILE A 234 -0.04 16.90 -18.21
N VAL A 235 1.08 16.36 -17.72
CA VAL A 235 1.09 15.26 -16.71
C VAL A 235 0.42 15.72 -15.42
N PHE A 236 0.72 16.95 -14.98
CA PHE A 236 0.12 17.54 -13.78
C PHE A 236 -1.39 17.66 -13.91
N PHE A 237 -1.87 18.22 -15.03
CA PHE A 237 -3.30 18.39 -15.31
C PHE A 237 -4.02 17.04 -15.33
N ILE A 238 -3.48 16.05 -16.07
CA ILE A 238 -4.05 14.70 -16.12
C ILE A 238 -4.11 14.07 -14.72
N THR A 239 -3.09 14.28 -13.90
CA THR A 239 -3.06 13.74 -12.53
C THR A 239 -4.14 14.35 -11.66
N ILE A 240 -4.35 15.66 -11.69
CA ILE A 240 -5.44 16.32 -10.95
C ILE A 240 -6.80 15.77 -11.41
N VAL A 241 -7.05 15.73 -12.72
CA VAL A 241 -8.31 15.21 -13.27
C VAL A 241 -8.54 13.76 -12.84
N SER A 242 -7.50 12.92 -12.90
CA SER A 242 -7.56 11.54 -12.43
C SER A 242 -7.86 11.44 -10.93
N LEU A 243 -7.21 12.25 -10.10
CA LEU A 243 -7.46 12.29 -8.66
C LEU A 243 -8.90 12.68 -8.33
N VAL A 244 -9.42 13.72 -9.01
CA VAL A 244 -10.78 14.20 -8.78
C VAL A 244 -11.81 13.18 -9.28
N ILE A 245 -11.70 12.72 -10.52
CA ILE A 245 -12.70 11.83 -11.14
C ILE A 245 -12.59 10.41 -10.58
N GLN A 246 -11.42 9.79 -10.71
CA GLN A 246 -11.26 8.39 -10.30
C GLN A 246 -11.22 8.26 -8.78
N GLY A 247 -10.53 9.18 -8.05
CA GLY A 247 -10.43 9.15 -6.59
C GLY A 247 -11.79 9.18 -5.89
N THR A 248 -12.70 10.04 -6.36
CA THR A 248 -14.04 10.15 -5.77
C THR A 248 -14.97 8.98 -6.17
N THR A 249 -14.78 8.41 -7.35
CA THR A 249 -15.68 7.38 -7.90
C THR A 249 -15.28 5.93 -7.59
N VAL A 250 -14.07 5.67 -7.10
CA VAL A 250 -13.59 4.28 -6.79
C VAL A 250 -14.59 3.51 -5.94
N SER A 251 -15.05 4.10 -4.83
CA SER A 251 -15.98 3.44 -3.90
C SER A 251 -17.36 3.17 -4.53
N TRP A 252 -17.81 4.07 -5.38
CA TRP A 252 -19.05 3.92 -6.12
C TRP A 252 -18.96 2.80 -7.16
N VAL A 253 -17.87 2.77 -7.95
CA VAL A 253 -17.64 1.72 -8.96
C VAL A 253 -17.46 0.35 -8.31
N ALA A 254 -16.78 0.25 -7.16
CA ALA A 254 -16.64 -1.01 -6.42
C ALA A 254 -18.01 -1.57 -5.99
N ARG A 255 -18.90 -0.69 -5.52
CA ARG A 255 -20.29 -1.07 -5.14
C ARG A 255 -21.10 -1.46 -6.36
N LEU A 256 -21.02 -0.70 -7.44
CA LEU A 256 -21.75 -0.97 -8.69
C LEU A 256 -21.39 -2.34 -9.28
N LEU A 257 -20.11 -2.73 -9.22
CA LEU A 257 -19.63 -4.04 -9.68
C LEU A 257 -19.86 -5.18 -8.67
N GLY A 258 -20.34 -4.88 -7.45
CA GLY A 258 -20.58 -5.87 -6.40
C GLY A 258 -19.30 -6.47 -5.81
N LEU A 259 -18.17 -5.73 -5.88
CA LEU A 259 -16.85 -6.14 -5.41
C LEU A 259 -16.53 -5.64 -3.99
N SER A 260 -17.37 -4.78 -3.41
CA SER A 260 -17.23 -4.32 -2.04
C SER A 260 -17.86 -5.31 -1.07
N THR A 261 -17.14 -5.63 0.02
CA THR A 261 -17.71 -6.26 1.22
C THR A 261 -17.67 -5.26 2.36
N PRO A 262 -18.64 -5.32 3.30
CA PRO A 262 -18.55 -4.55 4.53
C PRO A 262 -17.20 -4.85 5.20
N LEU A 263 -16.60 -3.85 5.83
CA LEU A 263 -15.46 -4.09 6.71
C LEU A 263 -15.94 -5.01 7.83
N GLU A 264 -15.35 -6.18 7.93
CA GLU A 264 -15.30 -6.85 9.21
C GLU A 264 -14.59 -5.88 10.15
N LYS A 265 -15.20 -5.60 11.28
CA LYS A 265 -14.53 -4.82 12.34
C LYS A 265 -13.28 -5.59 12.76
N THR A 266 -12.14 -5.29 12.14
CA THR A 266 -10.85 -5.75 12.59
C THR A 266 -10.49 -4.95 13.84
N GLY A 267 -10.76 -5.52 14.96
CA GLY A 267 -10.55 -4.96 16.29
C GLY A 267 -11.68 -5.41 17.18
N ASN A 268 -11.33 -5.92 18.34
CA ASN A 268 -12.30 -6.19 19.37
C ASN A 268 -12.80 -4.85 19.94
N ASP A 269 -14.04 -4.82 20.44
CA ASP A 269 -14.64 -3.65 21.09
C ASP A 269 -13.83 -3.19 22.36
N PHE A 270 -12.77 -3.90 22.69
CA PHE A 270 -11.89 -3.67 23.83
C PHE A 270 -10.59 -2.93 23.47
N GLY A 271 -10.27 -2.77 22.19
CA GLY A 271 -9.02 -2.15 21.74
C GLY A 271 -7.75 -2.93 22.10
N VAL A 272 -7.87 -4.20 22.46
CA VAL A 272 -6.75 -5.09 22.81
C VAL A 272 -6.27 -5.79 21.53
N GLU A 273 -4.98 -5.66 21.22
CA GLU A 273 -4.32 -6.40 20.14
C GLU A 273 -3.33 -7.39 20.76
N LEU A 274 -3.37 -8.64 20.31
CA LEU A 274 -2.34 -9.60 20.70
C LEU A 274 -1.04 -9.34 19.96
N PRO A 275 0.14 -9.57 20.60
CA PRO A 275 1.40 -9.66 19.88
C PRO A 275 1.32 -10.72 18.77
N GLU A 276 1.92 -10.45 17.59
CA GLU A 276 1.93 -11.39 16.45
C GLU A 276 2.62 -12.74 16.77
N GLU A 277 3.32 -12.82 17.90
CA GLU A 277 4.01 -14.00 18.38
C GLU A 277 3.08 -15.03 19.04
N ILE A 278 1.87 -14.60 19.41
CA ILE A 278 0.86 -15.45 20.03
C ILE A 278 -0.05 -16.00 18.91
N ASP A 279 0.08 -17.27 18.63
CA ASP A 279 -0.72 -17.99 17.61
C ASP A 279 -2.13 -18.30 18.16
N SER A 280 -2.89 -17.29 18.45
CA SER A 280 -4.25 -17.36 19.00
C SER A 280 -5.13 -16.25 18.44
N ASN A 281 -6.41 -16.55 18.33
CA ASN A 281 -7.42 -15.62 17.82
C ASN A 281 -8.17 -14.94 18.96
N LEU A 282 -8.35 -13.62 18.85
CA LEU A 282 -9.27 -12.87 19.71
C LEU A 282 -10.65 -12.82 19.07
N HIS A 283 -11.66 -13.18 19.83
CA HIS A 283 -13.06 -13.10 19.42
C HIS A 283 -13.87 -12.31 20.44
N ASP A 284 -14.75 -11.46 19.95
CA ASP A 284 -15.73 -10.77 20.77
C ASP A 284 -17.01 -11.60 20.81
N MET A 285 -17.54 -11.83 22.00
CA MET A 285 -18.83 -12.48 22.20
C MET A 285 -19.74 -11.57 23.01
N THR A 286 -20.95 -11.31 22.55
CA THR A 286 -21.94 -10.56 23.31
C THR A 286 -22.92 -11.54 23.94
N ILE A 287 -23.14 -11.39 25.24
CA ILE A 287 -24.07 -12.23 26.01
C ILE A 287 -25.53 -11.87 25.64
N THR A 288 -26.23 -12.84 25.12
CA THR A 288 -27.68 -12.73 24.83
C THR A 288 -28.53 -13.25 26.00
N GLN A 289 -29.79 -12.89 26.01
CA GLN A 289 -30.73 -13.36 27.03
C GLN A 289 -30.91 -14.89 27.03
N GLU A 290 -30.87 -15.49 25.84
CA GLU A 290 -30.95 -16.94 25.65
C GLU A 290 -29.75 -17.70 26.25
N MET A 291 -28.57 -17.10 26.24
CA MET A 291 -27.37 -17.67 26.85
C MET A 291 -27.45 -17.64 28.38
N LEU A 292 -28.07 -16.60 28.96
CA LEU A 292 -28.26 -16.49 30.40
C LEU A 292 -29.28 -17.49 30.96
N GLU A 293 -30.23 -17.94 30.13
CA GLU A 293 -31.19 -19.00 30.53
C GLU A 293 -30.45 -20.36 30.70
N GLN A 294 -29.29 -20.54 30.05
CA GLN A 294 -28.51 -21.77 30.12
C GLN A 294 -27.42 -21.71 31.23
N ALA A 295 -26.86 -20.54 31.46
CA ALA A 295 -25.83 -20.33 32.47
C ALA A 295 -25.74 -18.85 32.88
N ASP A 296 -25.82 -18.55 34.18
CA ASP A 296 -25.78 -17.19 34.72
C ASP A 296 -24.39 -16.80 35.22
N THR A 297 -23.46 -17.76 35.31
CA THR A 297 -22.06 -17.52 35.72
C THR A 297 -21.08 -17.89 34.61
N LEU A 298 -19.91 -17.26 34.64
CA LEU A 298 -18.86 -17.51 33.65
C LEU A 298 -18.35 -18.97 33.68
N LYS A 299 -18.40 -19.62 34.85
CA LYS A 299 -17.96 -21.01 35.03
C LYS A 299 -18.92 -22.00 34.38
N ASP A 300 -20.23 -21.70 34.45
CA ASP A 300 -21.28 -22.61 33.96
C ASP A 300 -21.51 -22.44 32.47
N MET A 301 -20.90 -21.40 31.87
CA MET A 301 -20.99 -21.14 30.44
C MET A 301 -20.22 -22.18 29.64
N ASN A 302 -20.87 -22.80 28.67
CA ASN A 302 -20.27 -23.84 27.83
C ASN A 302 -19.44 -23.22 26.71
N LEU A 303 -18.23 -22.71 27.07
CA LEU A 303 -17.30 -22.16 26.12
C LEU A 303 -16.55 -23.27 25.36
N PRO A 304 -16.14 -23.06 24.10
CA PRO A 304 -15.34 -24.02 23.34
C PRO A 304 -14.07 -24.41 24.11
N LYS A 305 -13.65 -25.67 24.00
CA LYS A 305 -12.40 -26.12 24.64
C LYS A 305 -11.20 -25.32 24.11
N GLY A 306 -10.30 -24.92 25.00
CA GLY A 306 -9.14 -24.10 24.64
C GLY A 306 -9.45 -22.61 24.53
N THR A 307 -10.61 -22.15 25.00
CA THR A 307 -10.98 -20.73 25.04
C THR A 307 -10.87 -20.18 26.44
N LEU A 308 -10.23 -19.02 26.58
CA LEU A 308 -10.13 -18.26 27.84
C LEU A 308 -10.78 -16.90 27.69
N VAL A 309 -11.57 -16.49 28.68
CA VAL A 309 -12.10 -15.13 28.76
C VAL A 309 -11.05 -14.22 29.35
N MET A 310 -10.62 -13.20 28.62
CA MET A 310 -9.60 -12.27 29.05
C MET A 310 -10.18 -11.08 29.82
N ILE A 311 -11.29 -10.52 29.37
CA ILE A 311 -11.92 -9.32 29.93
C ILE A 311 -13.42 -9.41 29.68
N VAL A 312 -14.22 -8.88 30.61
CA VAL A 312 -15.67 -8.68 30.45
C VAL A 312 -15.94 -7.17 30.46
N LYS A 313 -16.71 -6.69 29.48
CA LYS A 313 -17.15 -5.29 29.42
C LYS A 313 -18.65 -5.21 29.64
N ARG A 314 -19.05 -4.46 30.67
CA ARG A 314 -20.44 -4.18 31.03
C ARG A 314 -20.71 -2.68 30.90
N GLY A 315 -21.40 -2.28 29.84
CA GLY A 315 -21.52 -0.87 29.49
C GLY A 315 -20.14 -0.25 29.25
N ASP A 316 -19.71 0.68 30.09
CA ASP A 316 -18.40 1.33 30.01
C ASP A 316 -17.39 0.79 31.04
N GLU A 317 -17.78 -0.16 31.88
CA GLU A 317 -16.90 -0.75 32.90
C GLU A 317 -16.22 -2.03 32.42
N TYR A 318 -14.94 -2.20 32.79
CA TYR A 318 -14.18 -3.41 32.53
C TYR A 318 -14.07 -4.24 33.79
N LEU A 319 -14.52 -5.48 33.73
CA LEU A 319 -14.54 -6.44 34.84
C LEU A 319 -13.48 -7.51 34.61
N ILE A 320 -12.79 -7.88 35.70
CA ILE A 320 -11.84 -9.01 35.69
C ILE A 320 -12.66 -10.30 35.71
N PRO A 321 -12.50 -11.18 34.72
CA PRO A 321 -13.26 -12.43 34.66
C PRO A 321 -12.81 -13.38 35.79
N ASN A 322 -13.78 -13.87 36.53
CA ASN A 322 -13.61 -15.00 37.44
C ASN A 322 -14.79 -15.95 37.27
N GLY A 323 -14.60 -17.22 37.66
CA GLY A 323 -15.63 -18.26 37.45
C GLY A 323 -16.98 -17.98 38.10
N THR A 324 -17.00 -17.16 39.17
CA THR A 324 -18.21 -16.80 39.93
C THR A 324 -18.85 -15.49 39.44
N LEU A 325 -18.27 -14.84 38.43
CA LEU A 325 -18.81 -13.60 37.88
C LEU A 325 -20.18 -13.86 37.26
N LYS A 326 -21.21 -13.20 37.79
CA LYS A 326 -22.54 -13.22 37.20
C LYS A 326 -22.57 -12.35 35.96
N LEU A 327 -23.03 -12.94 34.86
CA LEU A 327 -23.15 -12.26 33.57
C LEU A 327 -24.51 -11.59 33.44
N HIS A 328 -24.58 -10.52 32.69
CA HIS A 328 -25.80 -9.81 32.34
C HIS A 328 -25.99 -9.78 30.83
N ALA A 329 -27.24 -9.67 30.38
CA ALA A 329 -27.52 -9.48 28.96
C ALA A 329 -26.89 -8.19 28.46
N GLY A 330 -26.16 -8.27 27.35
CA GLY A 330 -25.40 -7.15 26.79
C GLY A 330 -23.95 -7.07 27.27
N ASP A 331 -23.50 -7.92 28.22
CA ASP A 331 -22.08 -8.03 28.54
C ASP A 331 -21.30 -8.50 27.31
N LYS A 332 -20.15 -7.88 27.08
CA LYS A 332 -19.22 -8.29 26.01
C LYS A 332 -18.04 -8.99 26.63
N LEU A 333 -17.73 -10.17 26.10
CA LEU A 333 -16.58 -10.98 26.49
C LEU A 333 -15.49 -10.88 25.45
N LEU A 334 -14.25 -10.64 25.85
CA LEU A 334 -13.08 -10.83 25.01
C LEU A 334 -12.52 -12.23 25.26
N LEU A 335 -12.56 -13.05 24.23
CA LEU A 335 -12.14 -14.44 24.26
C LEU A 335 -10.83 -14.59 23.51
N ILE A 336 -9.90 -15.37 24.06
CA ILE A 336 -8.73 -15.89 23.37
C ILE A 336 -8.90 -17.40 23.14
N SER A 337 -8.73 -17.86 21.92
CA SER A 337 -8.76 -19.27 21.58
C SER A 337 -7.48 -19.70 20.90
N GLU A 338 -7.00 -20.91 21.20
CA GLU A 338 -5.92 -21.52 20.44
C GLU A 338 -6.36 -21.74 18.99
N ASN A 339 -5.45 -21.51 18.03
CA ASN A 339 -5.68 -21.91 16.64
C ASN A 339 -5.77 -23.43 16.58
N SER A 340 -6.96 -24.01 16.52
CA SER A 340 -7.12 -25.38 16.12
C SER A 340 -6.63 -25.49 14.67
N LYS A 341 -5.43 -26.07 14.50
CA LYS A 341 -5.00 -26.52 13.17
C LYS A 341 -5.96 -27.66 12.77
N GLU A 342 -6.99 -27.35 11.97
CA GLU A 342 -7.64 -28.31 11.10
C GLU A 342 -6.86 -28.46 9.80
#